data_1c4838fd45a3c1e7c3ce1301a4db0ddd
#
_entry.id   1c4838fd45a3c1e7c3ce1301a4db0ddd
#
_cell.length_a   1.000
_cell.length_b   1.000
_cell.length_c   1.000
_cell.angle_alpha   90.00
_cell.angle_beta   90.00
_cell.angle_gamma   90.00
#
_symmetry.space_group_name_H-M   'P 1'
#
loop_
_entity.id
_entity.type
_entity.pdbx_description
1 polymer ?
#
loop_
_entity_poly.entity_id
_entity_poly.type
_entity_poly.pdbx_seq_one_letter_code
_entity_poly.pdbx_strand_id
1 'polypeptide(L)'
;GEVGKHVMQSAGQNLVPVTLELGGKSPVVIGNSADMKVTAKRIMFGKTMNAGQICLAPDYVLIHKDKKDEFISEVENAVKEFYPSIKDNDDYTSIINERHFDRINALISDAKEKGADINQINPSNEDFSQQEFYKIPPTVITNTTEDMNVMHEEIFGPVLPVVTYENINEALALINSKDRPLGLYYFGSNKDEEANILNNTSSGGVTINNVIGHIQQKDLPCGVVGPPGIGRYHSLDGFKNFSNQRAVFKDVGFKFDKLFDAIRPPYKGSIEKTLKALLK
;
A
#
# COMPACT_ATOMS: atom_id res chain seq x y z
N GLY A 1 -11.81 4.76 -3.94
CA GLY A 1 -12.50 3.72 -4.68
C GLY A 1 -13.62 4.23 -5.59
N GLU A 2 -14.49 5.16 -5.14
CA GLU A 2 -15.67 5.60 -5.92
C GLU A 2 -15.29 6.28 -7.25
N VAL A 3 -14.27 7.16 -7.23
CA VAL A 3 -13.78 7.80 -8.47
C VAL A 3 -13.28 6.73 -9.46
N GLY A 4 -12.56 5.72 -8.98
CA GLY A 4 -12.09 4.62 -9.82
C GLY A 4 -13.23 3.84 -10.47
N LYS A 5 -14.32 3.59 -9.75
CA LYS A 5 -15.53 2.94 -10.31
C LYS A 5 -16.15 3.78 -11.43
N HIS A 6 -16.27 5.10 -11.24
CA HIS A 6 -16.78 5.99 -12.29
C HIS A 6 -15.89 6.01 -13.53
N VAL A 7 -14.57 6.03 -13.35
CA VAL A 7 -13.61 5.94 -14.47
C VAL A 7 -13.79 4.62 -15.21
N MET A 8 -13.88 3.49 -14.51
CA MET A 8 -14.10 2.18 -15.12
C MET A 8 -15.41 2.09 -15.88
N GLN A 9 -16.51 2.64 -15.33
CA GLN A 9 -17.80 2.68 -16.01
C GLN A 9 -17.73 3.45 -17.34
N SER A 10 -17.09 4.62 -17.33
CA SER A 10 -16.91 5.45 -18.54
C SER A 10 -15.98 4.76 -19.56
N ALA A 11 -14.89 4.14 -19.10
CA ALA A 11 -13.97 3.40 -19.95
C ALA A 11 -14.65 2.18 -20.60
N GLY A 12 -15.49 1.46 -19.84
CA GLY A 12 -16.25 0.33 -20.33
C GLY A 12 -17.22 0.69 -21.48
N GLN A 13 -17.80 1.87 -21.47
CA GLN A 13 -18.63 2.37 -22.57
C GLN A 13 -17.82 2.57 -23.87
N ASN A 14 -16.53 2.81 -23.77
CA ASN A 14 -15.63 3.07 -24.88
C ASN A 14 -14.68 1.90 -25.18
N LEU A 15 -14.80 0.78 -24.47
CA LEU A 15 -13.92 -0.38 -24.55
C LEU A 15 -12.42 -0.03 -24.39
N VAL A 16 -12.12 0.91 -23.52
CA VAL A 16 -10.77 1.38 -23.24
C VAL A 16 -10.26 0.74 -21.96
N PRO A 17 -9.06 0.13 -21.95
CA PRO A 17 -8.44 -0.37 -20.73
C PRO A 17 -8.10 0.79 -19.79
N VAL A 18 -8.11 0.51 -18.48
CA VAL A 18 -7.76 1.49 -17.44
C VAL A 18 -6.65 0.96 -16.56
N THR A 19 -5.80 1.88 -16.09
CA THR A 19 -4.90 1.66 -14.96
C THR A 19 -5.36 2.57 -13.84
N LEU A 20 -5.63 1.99 -12.68
CA LEU A 20 -6.14 2.70 -11.52
C LEU A 20 -5.14 2.57 -10.38
N GLU A 21 -4.68 3.71 -9.89
CA GLU A 21 -3.90 3.84 -8.67
C GLU A 21 -4.75 4.59 -7.64
N LEU A 22 -5.17 3.84 -6.64
CA LEU A 22 -6.08 4.30 -5.60
C LEU A 22 -5.39 4.18 -4.24
N GLY A 23 -6.11 4.49 -3.17
CA GLY A 23 -5.61 4.38 -1.82
C GLY A 23 -5.79 2.99 -1.21
N GLY A 24 -5.33 2.85 0.02
CA GLY A 24 -5.50 1.63 0.81
C GLY A 24 -4.87 1.76 2.19
N LYS A 25 -5.17 0.81 3.08
CA LYS A 25 -4.61 0.79 4.44
C LYS A 25 -3.37 -0.07 4.48
N SER A 26 -2.19 0.54 4.30
CA SER A 26 -0.89 -0.14 4.29
C SER A 26 -0.46 -0.58 5.70
N PRO A 27 -0.48 -1.89 6.04
CA PRO A 27 -0.06 -2.40 7.34
C PRO A 27 1.45 -2.38 7.51
N VAL A 28 1.87 -2.17 8.74
CA VAL A 28 3.23 -2.45 9.20
C VAL A 28 3.19 -3.59 10.20
N VAL A 29 3.90 -4.67 9.94
CA VAL A 29 4.06 -5.80 10.87
C VAL A 29 5.43 -5.69 11.52
N ILE A 30 5.46 -5.58 12.85
CA ILE A 30 6.70 -5.52 13.62
C ILE A 30 6.89 -6.86 14.35
N GLY A 31 7.84 -7.66 13.85
CA GLY A 31 8.21 -8.93 14.46
C GLY A 31 9.04 -8.75 15.74
N ASN A 32 9.07 -9.78 16.57
CA ASN A 32 9.78 -9.75 17.86
C ASN A 32 11.31 -9.51 17.74
N SER A 33 11.88 -9.79 16.58
CA SER A 33 13.31 -9.60 16.29
C SER A 33 13.66 -8.20 15.77
N ALA A 34 12.68 -7.29 15.68
CA ALA A 34 12.90 -5.93 15.20
C ALA A 34 13.66 -5.07 16.21
N ASP A 35 14.57 -4.24 15.73
CA ASP A 35 15.16 -3.14 16.50
C ASP A 35 14.12 -2.00 16.63
N MET A 36 13.56 -1.77 17.81
CA MET A 36 12.45 -0.84 18.01
C MET A 36 12.80 0.60 17.69
N LYS A 37 14.00 1.04 18.03
CA LYS A 37 14.48 2.41 17.76
C LYS A 37 14.58 2.69 16.27
N VAL A 38 15.22 1.79 15.52
CA VAL A 38 15.36 1.90 14.06
C VAL A 38 13.99 1.78 13.39
N THR A 39 13.17 0.85 13.86
CA THR A 39 11.82 0.60 13.34
C THR A 39 10.92 1.81 13.50
N ALA A 40 10.80 2.35 14.71
CA ALA A 40 9.99 3.54 14.99
C ALA A 40 10.43 4.75 14.15
N LYS A 41 11.73 4.98 14.06
CA LYS A 41 12.31 6.07 13.25
C LYS A 41 11.94 5.95 11.78
N ARG A 42 12.04 4.76 11.19
CA ARG A 42 11.68 4.50 9.78
C ARG A 42 10.18 4.61 9.52
N ILE A 43 9.37 4.07 10.42
CA ILE A 43 7.90 4.15 10.32
C ILE A 43 7.47 5.62 10.41
N MET A 44 7.97 6.37 11.40
CA MET A 44 7.58 7.76 11.59
C MET A 44 8.09 8.66 10.46
N PHE A 45 9.26 8.41 9.90
CA PHE A 45 9.70 9.10 8.69
C PHE A 45 8.69 8.92 7.55
N GLY A 46 8.27 7.69 7.25
CA GLY A 46 7.28 7.44 6.20
C GLY A 46 5.88 7.93 6.55
N LYS A 47 5.51 7.93 7.85
CA LYS A 47 4.20 8.40 8.31
C LYS A 47 4.08 9.92 8.30
N THR A 48 5.16 10.63 8.60
CA THR A 48 5.16 12.10 8.64
C THR A 48 5.58 12.75 7.32
N MET A 49 6.17 11.98 6.41
CA MET A 49 6.42 12.44 5.04
C MET A 49 5.12 12.95 4.42
N ASN A 50 5.09 14.20 3.98
CA ASN A 50 3.89 14.87 3.48
C ASN A 50 2.68 14.77 4.44
N ALA A 51 2.93 14.78 5.77
CA ALA A 51 1.93 14.56 6.82
C ALA A 51 1.09 13.29 6.62
N GLY A 52 1.67 12.23 6.08
CA GLY A 52 0.99 10.96 5.82
C GLY A 52 0.05 10.95 4.61
N GLN A 53 0.03 12.01 3.82
CA GLN A 53 -0.81 12.14 2.63
C GLN A 53 -0.13 11.48 1.41
N ILE A 54 0.15 10.19 1.53
CA ILE A 54 0.80 9.34 0.53
C ILE A 54 0.08 7.99 0.55
N CYS A 55 -0.27 7.45 -0.62
CA CYS A 55 -0.96 6.16 -0.77
C CYS A 55 -0.22 4.96 -0.16
N LEU A 56 1.08 5.09 0.04
CA LEU A 56 1.96 4.10 0.67
C LEU A 56 2.39 4.49 2.10
N ALA A 57 1.88 5.58 2.68
CA ALA A 57 2.20 5.90 4.07
C ALA A 57 1.77 4.74 4.98
N PRO A 58 2.56 4.37 6.00
CA PRO A 58 2.12 3.44 7.03
C PRO A 58 0.74 3.84 7.56
N ASP A 59 -0.27 2.98 7.42
CA ASP A 59 -1.62 3.34 7.83
C ASP A 59 -1.93 2.84 9.24
N TYR A 60 -1.52 1.61 9.58
CA TYR A 60 -1.60 1.05 10.92
C TYR A 60 -0.44 0.10 11.21
N VAL A 61 -0.14 -0.10 12.48
CA VAL A 61 0.94 -0.98 12.98
C VAL A 61 0.34 -2.19 13.68
N LEU A 62 0.92 -3.35 13.42
CA LEU A 62 0.69 -4.61 14.10
C LEU A 62 1.96 -4.98 14.87
N ILE A 63 1.88 -5.14 16.18
CA ILE A 63 3.03 -5.37 17.06
C ILE A 63 2.69 -6.36 18.16
N HIS A 64 3.66 -7.18 18.58
CA HIS A 64 3.47 -8.04 19.74
C HIS A 64 3.16 -7.21 21.00
N LYS A 65 2.17 -7.63 21.79
CA LYS A 65 1.67 -6.87 22.95
C LYS A 65 2.78 -6.42 23.92
N ASP A 66 3.78 -7.28 24.17
CA ASP A 66 4.88 -6.99 25.10
C ASP A 66 5.88 -5.94 24.57
N LYS A 67 5.79 -5.59 23.29
CA LYS A 67 6.66 -4.62 22.63
C LYS A 67 5.99 -3.26 22.36
N LYS A 68 4.68 -3.16 22.62
CA LYS A 68 3.89 -1.98 22.32
C LYS A 68 4.45 -0.71 23.00
N ASP A 69 4.70 -0.77 24.29
CA ASP A 69 5.09 0.42 25.06
C ASP A 69 6.52 0.87 24.69
N GLU A 70 7.43 -0.07 24.43
CA GLU A 70 8.78 0.23 23.90
C GLU A 70 8.67 0.95 22.54
N PHE A 71 7.83 0.44 21.64
CA PHE A 71 7.60 1.05 20.34
C PHE A 71 7.04 2.46 20.43
N ILE A 72 6.01 2.68 21.26
CA ILE A 72 5.40 4.00 21.45
C ILE A 72 6.43 5.02 21.97
N SER A 73 7.24 4.61 22.95
CA SER A 73 8.32 5.47 23.48
C SER A 73 9.33 5.84 22.38
N GLU A 74 9.71 4.90 21.53
CA GLU A 74 10.63 5.17 20.41
C GLU A 74 9.99 6.00 19.30
N VAL A 75 8.67 5.87 19.08
CA VAL A 75 7.91 6.76 18.19
C VAL A 75 7.94 8.21 18.68
N GLU A 76 7.71 8.44 19.99
CA GLU A 76 7.80 9.77 20.57
C GLU A 76 9.20 10.37 20.43
N ASN A 77 10.25 9.56 20.69
CA ASN A 77 11.63 9.97 20.52
C ASN A 77 11.94 10.36 19.07
N ALA A 78 11.48 9.55 18.11
CA ALA A 78 11.65 9.83 16.69
C ALA A 78 10.96 11.13 16.25
N VAL A 79 9.73 11.35 16.69
CA VAL A 79 8.99 12.59 16.36
C VAL A 79 9.68 13.82 16.98
N LYS A 80 10.11 13.73 18.24
CA LYS A 80 10.86 14.83 18.91
C LYS A 80 12.18 15.13 18.19
N GLU A 81 12.86 14.12 17.66
CA GLU A 81 14.09 14.31 16.89
C GLU A 81 13.82 14.96 15.53
N PHE A 82 12.77 14.55 14.81
CA PHE A 82 12.44 15.07 13.49
C PHE A 82 11.82 16.47 13.55
N TYR A 83 10.93 16.69 14.51
CA TYR A 83 10.12 17.89 14.61
C TYR A 83 10.08 18.39 16.06
N PRO A 84 11.11 19.17 16.50
CA PRO A 84 11.11 19.78 17.84
C PRO A 84 9.91 20.70 18.08
N SER A 85 9.38 21.30 17.02
CA SER A 85 8.09 22.03 16.97
C SER A 85 7.30 21.57 15.74
N ILE A 86 6.00 21.83 15.68
CA ILE A 86 5.12 21.37 14.61
C ILE A 86 4.37 22.52 13.95
N LYS A 87 3.73 23.38 14.76
CA LYS A 87 2.82 24.41 14.28
C LYS A 87 3.49 25.42 13.35
N ASP A 88 4.60 25.97 13.78
CA ASP A 88 5.36 26.99 13.06
C ASP A 88 6.66 26.41 12.45
N ASN A 89 6.64 25.14 12.05
CA ASN A 89 7.77 24.42 11.50
C ASN A 89 7.57 24.16 10.00
N ASP A 90 8.44 24.73 9.16
CA ASP A 90 8.39 24.60 7.71
C ASP A 90 8.73 23.18 7.21
N ASP A 91 9.41 22.37 8.03
CA ASP A 91 9.72 20.99 7.70
C ASP A 91 8.51 20.06 7.90
N TYR A 92 7.44 20.51 8.58
CA TYR A 92 6.24 19.73 8.82
C TYR A 92 5.07 20.20 7.95
N THR A 93 4.62 19.32 7.05
CA THR A 93 3.59 19.62 6.04
C THR A 93 2.19 19.77 6.66
N SER A 94 1.40 20.68 6.11
CA SER A 94 -0.04 20.84 6.41
C SER A 94 -0.90 19.80 5.71
N ILE A 95 -2.10 19.56 6.22
CA ILE A 95 -3.15 18.85 5.48
C ILE A 95 -3.63 19.75 4.35
N ILE A 96 -3.91 19.16 3.20
CA ILE A 96 -4.10 19.86 1.92
C ILE A 96 -5.24 20.91 1.94
N ASN A 97 -6.29 20.68 2.72
CA ASN A 97 -7.43 21.59 2.85
C ASN A 97 -8.27 21.28 4.10
N GLU A 98 -9.19 22.19 4.44
CA GLU A 98 -10.09 22.09 5.56
C GLU A 98 -10.92 20.79 5.58
N ARG A 99 -11.51 20.40 4.47
CA ARG A 99 -12.32 19.16 4.39
C ARG A 99 -11.54 17.93 4.81
N HIS A 100 -10.27 17.80 4.40
CA HIS A 100 -9.43 16.66 4.79
C HIS A 100 -8.91 16.80 6.22
N PHE A 101 -8.65 18.01 6.68
CA PHE A 101 -8.33 18.30 8.07
C PHE A 101 -9.48 17.89 9.01
N ASP A 102 -10.70 18.29 8.68
CA ASP A 102 -11.91 17.93 9.46
C ASP A 102 -12.16 16.41 9.43
N ARG A 103 -11.97 15.76 8.28
CA ARG A 103 -12.10 14.31 8.16
C ARG A 103 -11.13 13.57 9.07
N ILE A 104 -9.85 13.98 9.12
CA ILE A 104 -8.84 13.33 9.98
C ILE A 104 -9.17 13.58 11.46
N ASN A 105 -9.57 14.79 11.83
CA ASN A 105 -10.00 15.09 13.19
C ASN A 105 -11.25 14.30 13.59
N ALA A 106 -12.18 14.07 12.66
CA ALA A 106 -13.35 13.23 12.90
C ALA A 106 -12.95 11.76 13.16
N LEU A 107 -11.94 11.22 12.45
CA LEU A 107 -11.40 9.87 12.74
C LEU A 107 -10.79 9.77 14.14
N ILE A 108 -10.06 10.80 14.57
CA ILE A 108 -9.48 10.85 15.93
C ILE A 108 -10.60 10.94 16.97
N SER A 109 -11.62 11.77 16.75
CA SER A 109 -12.75 11.95 17.66
C SER A 109 -13.58 10.66 17.77
N ASP A 110 -13.92 10.02 16.66
CA ASP A 110 -14.62 8.71 16.64
C ASP A 110 -13.88 7.66 17.45
N ALA A 111 -12.56 7.54 17.24
CA ALA A 111 -11.75 6.59 18.00
C ALA A 111 -11.76 6.90 19.52
N LYS A 112 -11.62 8.17 19.89
CA LYS A 112 -11.67 8.61 21.29
C LYS A 112 -13.03 8.35 21.93
N GLU A 113 -14.11 8.66 21.26
CA GLU A 113 -15.48 8.44 21.74
C GLU A 113 -15.78 6.95 21.96
N LYS A 114 -15.17 6.08 21.14
CA LYS A 114 -15.26 4.63 21.25
C LYS A 114 -14.26 3.99 22.21
N GLY A 115 -13.50 4.82 22.93
CA GLY A 115 -12.65 4.37 24.05
C GLY A 115 -11.20 4.07 23.68
N ALA A 116 -10.72 4.50 22.52
CA ALA A 116 -9.30 4.43 22.19
C ALA A 116 -8.48 5.46 23.00
N ASP A 117 -7.23 5.13 23.28
CA ASP A 117 -6.27 6.06 23.86
C ASP A 117 -5.62 6.87 22.74
N ILE A 118 -5.70 8.19 22.85
CA ILE A 118 -5.16 9.13 21.87
C ILE A 118 -3.88 9.76 22.43
N ASN A 119 -2.74 9.43 21.84
CA ASN A 119 -1.46 10.02 22.17
C ASN A 119 -1.01 10.97 21.04
N GLN A 120 -1.29 12.25 21.22
CA GLN A 120 -0.87 13.30 20.30
C GLN A 120 0.54 13.79 20.69
N ILE A 121 1.51 13.59 19.77
CA ILE A 121 2.91 13.93 20.04
C ILE A 121 3.16 15.38 19.64
N ASN A 122 3.25 16.23 20.64
CA ASN A 122 3.43 17.67 20.51
C ASN A 122 4.63 18.11 21.39
N PRO A 123 5.86 18.05 20.86
CA PRO A 123 7.08 18.24 21.66
C PRO A 123 7.20 19.60 22.34
N SER A 124 6.68 20.65 21.72
CA SER A 124 6.75 22.03 22.24
C SER A 124 5.49 22.51 22.97
N ASN A 125 4.51 21.61 23.18
CA ASN A 125 3.22 21.95 23.82
C ASN A 125 2.50 23.10 23.10
N GLU A 126 2.53 23.12 21.77
CA GLU A 126 1.93 24.17 20.96
C GLU A 126 0.39 24.09 21.02
N ASP A 127 -0.28 25.24 20.97
CA ASP A 127 -1.73 25.32 20.87
C ASP A 127 -2.19 25.26 19.42
N PHE A 128 -2.91 24.18 19.04
CA PHE A 128 -3.48 23.96 17.72
C PHE A 128 -4.94 24.40 17.60
N SER A 129 -5.55 24.95 18.66
CA SER A 129 -6.92 25.47 18.62
C SER A 129 -7.07 26.71 17.72
N GLN A 130 -5.99 27.43 17.55
CA GLN A 130 -5.88 28.63 16.73
C GLN A 130 -4.70 28.46 15.76
N GLN A 131 -4.97 28.11 14.51
CA GLN A 131 -3.94 27.97 13.50
C GLN A 131 -4.43 28.45 12.11
N GLU A 132 -3.53 29.03 11.35
CA GLU A 132 -3.78 29.44 9.96
C GLU A 132 -3.62 28.27 8.99
N PHE A 133 -2.77 27.30 9.36
CA PHE A 133 -2.42 26.16 8.52
C PHE A 133 -2.98 24.87 9.13
N TYR A 134 -3.60 24.03 8.35
CA TYR A 134 -4.24 22.76 8.72
C TYR A 134 -3.24 21.69 9.22
N LYS A 135 -2.43 21.99 10.23
CA LYS A 135 -1.45 21.06 10.80
C LYS A 135 -2.08 20.20 11.88
N ILE A 136 -1.81 18.91 11.82
CA ILE A 136 -2.22 17.93 12.83
C ILE A 136 -0.94 17.30 13.37
N PRO A 137 -0.66 17.37 14.68
CA PRO A 137 0.48 16.68 15.26
C PRO A 137 0.43 15.17 15.02
N PRO A 138 1.59 14.50 14.86
CA PRO A 138 1.63 13.05 14.78
C PRO A 138 0.89 12.43 15.97
N THR A 139 -0.07 11.57 15.69
CA THR A 139 -0.99 11.02 16.69
C THR A 139 -0.94 9.51 16.66
N VAL A 140 -0.57 8.87 17.75
CA VAL A 140 -0.65 7.41 17.94
C VAL A 140 -1.98 7.10 18.62
N ILE A 141 -2.69 6.09 18.10
CA ILE A 141 -3.96 5.62 18.68
C ILE A 141 -3.76 4.17 19.12
N THR A 142 -4.05 3.87 20.38
CA THR A 142 -4.00 2.50 20.93
C THR A 142 -5.37 2.08 21.46
N ASN A 143 -5.50 0.81 21.81
CA ASN A 143 -6.77 0.21 22.24
C ASN A 143 -7.89 0.37 21.20
N THR A 144 -7.52 0.26 19.91
CA THR A 144 -8.46 0.34 18.80
C THR A 144 -9.31 -0.91 18.71
N THR A 145 -10.58 -0.74 18.32
CA THR A 145 -11.52 -1.81 18.01
C THR A 145 -12.00 -1.73 16.56
N GLU A 146 -12.50 -2.84 16.03
CA GLU A 146 -12.90 -2.92 14.61
C GLU A 146 -14.13 -2.05 14.26
N ASP A 147 -14.86 -1.50 15.23
CA ASP A 147 -15.97 -0.57 14.98
C ASP A 147 -15.53 0.90 14.82
N MET A 148 -14.24 1.18 15.05
CA MET A 148 -13.68 2.53 14.88
C MET A 148 -13.40 2.83 13.41
N ASN A 149 -13.81 4.01 12.93
CA ASN A 149 -13.63 4.42 11.54
C ASN A 149 -12.17 4.44 11.11
N VAL A 150 -11.26 4.77 12.02
CA VAL A 150 -9.81 4.75 11.80
C VAL A 150 -9.28 3.37 11.39
N MET A 151 -10.02 2.28 11.68
CA MET A 151 -9.67 0.90 11.29
C MET A 151 -10.22 0.51 9.91
N HIS A 152 -11.17 1.25 9.36
CA HIS A 152 -11.82 0.96 8.08
C HIS A 152 -11.40 1.92 6.97
N GLU A 153 -11.34 3.22 7.27
CA GLU A 153 -10.98 4.22 6.28
C GLU A 153 -9.46 4.38 6.15
N GLU A 154 -8.96 4.59 4.93
CA GLU A 154 -7.59 5.07 4.71
C GLU A 154 -7.42 6.43 5.39
N ILE A 155 -6.45 6.53 6.30
CA ILE A 155 -6.29 7.73 7.12
C ILE A 155 -5.80 8.91 6.28
N PHE A 156 -4.81 8.71 5.43
CA PHE A 156 -4.20 9.75 4.58
C PHE A 156 -3.86 11.01 5.38
N GLY A 157 -3.18 10.78 6.52
CA GLY A 157 -2.87 11.80 7.53
C GLY A 157 -1.88 11.29 8.57
N PRO A 158 -1.40 12.14 9.50
CA PRO A 158 -0.35 11.82 10.46
C PRO A 158 -0.87 11.07 11.69
N VAL A 159 -1.81 10.15 11.51
CA VAL A 159 -2.42 9.36 12.58
C VAL A 159 -2.06 7.89 12.39
N LEU A 160 -1.62 7.23 13.44
CA LEU A 160 -1.07 5.87 13.41
C LEU A 160 -1.74 4.99 14.48
N PRO A 161 -2.76 4.21 14.12
CA PRO A 161 -3.28 3.14 14.97
C PRO A 161 -2.22 2.07 15.23
N VAL A 162 -2.12 1.62 16.47
CA VAL A 162 -1.25 0.53 16.91
C VAL A 162 -2.11 -0.58 17.50
N VAL A 163 -2.16 -1.69 16.79
CA VAL A 163 -2.91 -2.90 17.15
C VAL A 163 -1.93 -3.93 17.69
N THR A 164 -2.25 -4.54 18.82
CA THR A 164 -1.41 -5.59 19.40
C THR A 164 -1.87 -6.98 18.96
N TYR A 165 -0.92 -7.90 18.85
CA TYR A 165 -1.15 -9.33 18.67
C TYR A 165 -0.36 -10.15 19.71
N GLU A 166 -0.79 -11.36 19.98
CA GLU A 166 -0.05 -12.36 20.78
C GLU A 166 0.72 -13.31 19.88
N ASN A 167 0.16 -13.63 18.73
CA ASN A 167 0.75 -14.51 17.74
C ASN A 167 0.72 -13.85 16.37
N ILE A 168 1.79 -13.98 15.60
CA ILE A 168 1.93 -13.39 14.27
C ILE A 168 0.78 -13.78 13.31
N ASN A 169 0.17 -14.96 13.50
CA ASN A 169 -0.96 -15.39 12.68
C ASN A 169 -2.23 -14.55 12.91
N GLU A 170 -2.37 -13.91 14.08
CA GLU A 170 -3.46 -12.94 14.34
C GLU A 170 -3.26 -11.69 13.49
N ALA A 171 -2.03 -11.22 13.37
CA ALA A 171 -1.69 -10.10 12.49
C ALA A 171 -1.99 -10.45 11.02
N LEU A 172 -1.62 -11.65 10.57
CA LEU A 172 -1.93 -12.13 9.21
C LEU A 172 -3.44 -12.26 8.98
N ALA A 173 -4.18 -12.78 9.97
CA ALA A 173 -5.65 -12.89 9.90
C ALA A 173 -6.30 -11.50 9.76
N LEU A 174 -5.85 -10.52 10.53
CA LEU A 174 -6.35 -9.14 10.43
C LEU A 174 -6.03 -8.51 9.07
N ILE A 175 -4.82 -8.66 8.55
CA ILE A 175 -4.47 -8.17 7.21
C ILE A 175 -5.37 -8.80 6.15
N ASN A 176 -5.56 -10.11 6.22
CA ASN A 176 -6.34 -10.86 5.23
C ASN A 176 -7.86 -10.66 5.34
N SER A 177 -8.35 -10.16 6.48
CA SER A 177 -9.77 -9.80 6.66
C SER A 177 -10.12 -8.46 6.00
N LYS A 178 -9.12 -7.64 5.69
CA LYS A 178 -9.28 -6.32 5.05
C LYS A 178 -9.04 -6.40 3.54
N ASP A 179 -9.35 -5.33 2.85
CA ASP A 179 -8.98 -5.15 1.45
C ASP A 179 -7.45 -5.26 1.28
N ARG A 180 -7.02 -5.85 0.15
CA ARG A 180 -5.59 -5.95 -0.17
C ARG A 180 -4.93 -4.59 -0.13
N PRO A 181 -3.84 -4.39 0.64
CA PRO A 181 -3.18 -3.10 0.71
C PRO A 181 -2.33 -2.83 -0.54
N LEU A 182 -2.13 -1.56 -0.87
CA LEU A 182 -1.17 -1.15 -1.90
C LEU A 182 0.26 -1.47 -1.47
N GLY A 183 0.62 -1.19 -0.21
CA GLY A 183 1.92 -1.53 0.39
C GLY A 183 1.77 -2.37 1.65
N LEU A 184 2.74 -3.24 1.92
CA LEU A 184 2.89 -3.99 3.17
C LEU A 184 4.33 -3.85 3.66
N TYR A 185 4.50 -3.70 4.96
CA TYR A 185 5.80 -3.50 5.59
C TYR A 185 6.04 -4.54 6.67
N TYR A 186 7.24 -5.13 6.67
CA TYR A 186 7.67 -6.02 7.73
C TYR A 186 8.99 -5.53 8.31
N PHE A 187 9.08 -5.52 9.64
CA PHE A 187 10.30 -5.24 10.39
C PHE A 187 10.68 -6.43 11.24
N GLY A 188 11.89 -6.94 11.04
CA GLY A 188 12.44 -8.06 11.76
C GLY A 188 13.61 -8.71 11.04
N SER A 189 14.27 -9.65 11.71
CA SER A 189 15.38 -10.44 11.17
C SER A 189 15.07 -11.94 11.13
N ASN A 190 13.89 -12.37 11.60
CA ASN A 190 13.46 -13.76 11.55
C ASN A 190 13.00 -14.12 10.13
N LYS A 191 13.74 -15.00 9.46
CA LYS A 191 13.47 -15.40 8.07
C LYS A 191 12.23 -16.26 7.90
N ASP A 192 11.89 -17.07 8.89
CA ASP A 192 10.68 -17.91 8.86
C ASP A 192 9.43 -17.04 9.01
N GLU A 193 9.49 -16.02 9.87
CA GLU A 193 8.43 -15.04 10.04
C GLU A 193 8.24 -14.18 8.79
N GLU A 194 9.36 -13.69 8.20
CA GLU A 194 9.37 -12.97 6.92
C GLU A 194 8.71 -13.82 5.82
N ALA A 195 9.13 -15.09 5.67
CA ALA A 195 8.59 -16.00 4.68
C ALA A 195 7.09 -16.29 4.92
N ASN A 196 6.68 -16.46 6.19
CA ASN A 196 5.27 -16.65 6.55
C ASN A 196 4.42 -15.46 6.11
N ILE A 197 4.87 -14.23 6.35
CA ILE A 197 4.17 -13.00 5.94
C ILE A 197 4.07 -12.93 4.42
N LEU A 198 5.18 -13.10 3.71
CA LEU A 198 5.23 -13.02 2.25
C LEU A 198 4.36 -14.06 1.56
N ASN A 199 4.30 -15.28 2.09
CA ASN A 199 3.55 -16.38 1.48
C ASN A 199 2.05 -16.36 1.82
N ASN A 200 1.65 -15.73 2.92
CA ASN A 200 0.27 -15.77 3.43
C ASN A 200 -0.44 -14.41 3.39
N THR A 201 0.14 -13.40 2.74
CA THR A 201 -0.51 -12.11 2.48
C THR A 201 -0.44 -11.74 1.01
N SER A 202 -1.28 -10.81 0.58
CA SER A 202 -1.24 -10.24 -0.77
C SER A 202 -1.27 -8.72 -0.68
N SER A 203 -0.35 -8.07 -1.41
CA SER A 203 -0.25 -6.60 -1.49
C SER A 203 0.25 -6.17 -2.86
N GLY A 204 0.19 -4.88 -3.15
CA GLY A 204 0.80 -4.32 -4.37
C GLY A 204 2.33 -4.41 -4.35
N GLY A 205 2.93 -4.07 -3.23
CA GLY A 205 4.37 -4.21 -2.99
C GLY A 205 4.68 -4.47 -1.53
N VAL A 206 5.90 -4.96 -1.26
CA VAL A 206 6.40 -5.18 0.10
C VAL A 206 7.74 -4.51 0.28
N THR A 207 7.96 -3.90 1.44
CA THR A 207 9.30 -3.45 1.86
C THR A 207 9.66 -4.07 3.20
N ILE A 208 10.84 -4.68 3.27
CA ILE A 208 11.37 -5.31 4.48
C ILE A 208 12.32 -4.35 5.18
N ASN A 209 12.15 -4.18 6.49
CA ASN A 209 12.95 -3.32 7.36
C ASN A 209 13.01 -1.85 6.91
N ASN A 210 12.03 -1.39 6.15
CA ASN A 210 11.81 0.01 5.79
C ASN A 210 10.35 0.20 5.38
N VAL A 211 9.98 1.42 5.02
CA VAL A 211 8.66 1.75 4.45
C VAL A 211 8.84 2.46 3.10
N ILE A 212 7.82 2.38 2.23
CA ILE A 212 7.76 3.09 0.93
C ILE A 212 8.85 2.68 -0.08
N GLY A 213 9.96 2.10 0.36
CA GLY A 213 11.18 1.89 -0.43
C GLY A 213 10.99 1.14 -1.76
N HIS A 214 10.00 0.26 -1.86
CA HIS A 214 9.74 -0.51 -3.10
C HIS A 214 9.30 0.38 -4.28
N ILE A 215 8.60 1.50 -4.04
CA ILE A 215 8.18 2.41 -5.12
C ILE A 215 9.34 3.22 -5.71
N GLN A 216 10.41 3.40 -4.94
CA GLN A 216 11.59 4.13 -5.39
C GLN A 216 12.48 3.30 -6.34
N GLN A 217 12.26 2.00 -6.39
CA GLN A 217 13.03 1.08 -7.22
C GLN A 217 12.47 1.04 -8.64
N LYS A 218 13.24 1.53 -9.60
CA LYS A 218 12.82 1.67 -11.01
C LYS A 218 12.48 0.33 -11.68
N ASP A 219 13.10 -0.76 -11.23
CA ASP A 219 12.93 -2.10 -11.80
C ASP A 219 11.83 -2.93 -11.13
N LEU A 220 11.18 -2.39 -10.08
CA LEU A 220 10.05 -3.03 -9.44
C LEU A 220 8.73 -2.49 -10.02
N PRO A 221 7.76 -3.37 -10.34
CA PRO A 221 6.45 -2.94 -10.77
C PRO A 221 5.72 -2.22 -9.64
N CYS A 222 5.05 -1.11 -9.95
CA CYS A 222 4.14 -0.44 -9.04
C CYS A 222 2.71 -0.68 -9.47
N GLY A 223 1.87 -1.11 -8.56
CA GLY A 223 0.45 -1.37 -8.82
C GLY A 223 -0.07 -2.55 -8.01
N VAL A 224 -1.36 -2.83 -8.13
CA VAL A 224 -2.07 -3.80 -7.30
C VAL A 224 -3.29 -4.34 -8.02
N VAL A 225 -4.01 -5.25 -7.37
CA VAL A 225 -5.27 -5.83 -7.85
C VAL A 225 -6.36 -5.66 -6.81
N GLY A 226 -7.51 -5.14 -7.20
CA GLY A 226 -8.69 -5.00 -6.36
C GLY A 226 -8.95 -3.56 -5.91
N PRO A 227 -9.50 -3.33 -4.69
CA PRO A 227 -9.91 -2.01 -4.23
C PRO A 227 -8.83 -0.92 -4.29
N PRO A 228 -7.53 -1.19 -4.02
CA PRO A 228 -6.46 -0.19 -4.15
C PRO A 228 -6.10 0.18 -5.58
N GLY A 229 -6.55 -0.58 -6.58
CA GLY A 229 -6.29 -0.26 -7.98
C GLY A 229 -6.22 -1.47 -8.92
N ILE A 230 -5.92 -1.18 -10.18
CA ILE A 230 -5.79 -2.17 -11.25
C ILE A 230 -4.63 -1.80 -12.15
N GLY A 231 -3.78 -2.78 -12.45
CA GLY A 231 -2.66 -2.59 -13.36
C GLY A 231 -1.35 -2.29 -12.66
N ARG A 232 -0.32 -2.05 -13.47
CA ARG A 232 1.05 -1.72 -13.04
C ARG A 232 1.64 -0.72 -13.99
N TYR A 233 2.46 0.22 -13.50
CA TYR A 233 2.85 1.36 -14.35
C TYR A 233 4.30 1.80 -14.24
N HIS A 234 5.14 1.24 -13.38
CA HIS A 234 6.55 1.64 -13.32
C HIS A 234 7.40 0.98 -14.42
N SER A 235 8.41 1.72 -14.89
CA SER A 235 9.48 1.25 -15.77
C SER A 235 8.96 0.48 -17.00
N LEU A 236 9.50 -0.70 -17.26
CA LEU A 236 9.12 -1.54 -18.39
C LEU A 236 7.65 -1.99 -18.35
N ASP A 237 7.12 -2.27 -17.14
CA ASP A 237 5.72 -2.65 -16.98
C ASP A 237 4.79 -1.50 -17.39
N GLY A 238 5.10 -0.27 -16.97
CA GLY A 238 4.37 0.92 -17.38
C GLY A 238 4.46 1.18 -18.89
N PHE A 239 5.66 1.06 -19.45
CA PHE A 239 5.83 1.18 -20.90
C PHE A 239 4.95 0.18 -21.67
N LYS A 240 4.95 -1.09 -21.27
CA LYS A 240 4.11 -2.13 -21.89
C LYS A 240 2.62 -1.85 -21.68
N ASN A 241 2.24 -1.43 -20.48
CA ASN A 241 0.84 -1.19 -20.12
C ASN A 241 0.20 -0.04 -20.93
N PHE A 242 0.96 1.00 -21.25
CA PHE A 242 0.50 2.13 -22.05
C PHE A 242 0.89 2.04 -23.54
N SER A 243 1.38 0.88 -23.99
CA SER A 243 1.78 0.64 -25.38
C SER A 243 0.88 -0.38 -26.03
N ASN A 244 0.53 -0.13 -27.31
CA ASN A 244 -0.12 -1.15 -28.12
C ASN A 244 0.90 -2.16 -28.63
N GLN A 245 0.88 -3.37 -28.08
CA GLN A 245 1.73 -4.49 -28.52
C GLN A 245 1.16 -5.11 -29.78
N ARG A 246 1.71 -4.73 -30.94
CA ARG A 246 1.29 -5.26 -32.23
C ARG A 246 2.16 -6.44 -32.66
N ALA A 247 1.54 -7.61 -32.78
CA ALA A 247 2.22 -8.75 -33.36
C ALA A 247 2.42 -8.56 -34.86
N VAL A 248 3.63 -8.82 -35.37
CA VAL A 248 3.96 -8.79 -36.78
C VAL A 248 4.57 -10.16 -37.15
N PHE A 249 3.85 -10.93 -37.94
CA PHE A 249 4.37 -12.17 -38.56
C PHE A 249 4.79 -11.83 -39.98
N LYS A 250 6.03 -12.15 -40.34
CA LYS A 250 6.55 -12.04 -41.71
C LYS A 250 6.88 -13.42 -42.20
N ASP A 251 6.15 -13.87 -43.21
CA ASP A 251 6.43 -15.15 -43.86
C ASP A 251 7.81 -15.14 -44.52
N VAL A 252 8.48 -16.27 -44.44
CA VAL A 252 9.83 -16.47 -45.03
C VAL A 252 9.84 -16.71 -46.54
N GLY A 253 8.68 -16.63 -47.18
CA GLY A 253 8.49 -16.68 -48.62
C GLY A 253 8.08 -18.07 -49.14
N PHE A 254 7.82 -18.12 -50.46
CA PHE A 254 7.14 -19.24 -51.15
C PHE A 254 7.83 -20.60 -51.02
N LYS A 255 9.07 -20.68 -50.56
CA LYS A 255 9.78 -21.96 -50.41
C LYS A 255 9.16 -22.88 -49.36
N PHE A 256 8.45 -22.30 -48.37
CA PHE A 256 7.79 -23.04 -47.30
C PHE A 256 6.28 -23.19 -47.49
N ASP A 257 5.71 -22.69 -48.60
CA ASP A 257 4.27 -22.74 -48.87
C ASP A 257 3.73 -24.18 -48.88
N LYS A 258 4.55 -25.13 -49.37
CA LYS A 258 4.22 -26.58 -49.34
C LYS A 258 3.99 -27.12 -47.91
N LEU A 259 4.55 -26.50 -46.88
CA LEU A 259 4.33 -26.92 -45.50
C LEU A 259 2.89 -26.60 -45.07
N PHE A 260 2.32 -25.53 -45.57
CA PHE A 260 0.96 -25.10 -45.29
C PHE A 260 -0.08 -25.82 -46.18
N ASP A 261 0.32 -26.48 -47.29
CA ASP A 261 -0.58 -27.25 -48.12
C ASP A 261 -1.24 -28.43 -47.39
N ALA A 262 -0.60 -28.94 -46.34
CA ALA A 262 -1.15 -29.99 -45.49
C ALA A 262 -2.37 -29.55 -44.64
N ILE A 263 -2.54 -28.23 -44.44
CA ILE A 263 -3.62 -27.63 -43.64
C ILE A 263 -4.55 -26.75 -44.49
N ARG A 264 -4.33 -26.65 -45.80
CA ARG A 264 -5.17 -25.92 -46.75
C ARG A 264 -6.13 -26.86 -47.52
N PRO A 265 -7.32 -26.39 -47.90
CA PRO A 265 -8.20 -27.15 -48.79
C PRO A 265 -7.60 -27.35 -50.19
N PRO A 266 -7.92 -28.45 -50.87
CA PRO A 266 -8.76 -29.57 -50.44
C PRO A 266 -8.05 -30.44 -49.41
N TYR A 267 -8.71 -30.70 -48.30
CA TYR A 267 -8.15 -31.48 -47.19
C TYR A 267 -7.92 -32.92 -47.60
N LYS A 268 -6.68 -33.40 -47.60
CA LYS A 268 -6.30 -34.79 -47.78
C LYS A 268 -6.15 -35.46 -46.42
N GLY A 269 -6.26 -36.81 -46.37
CA GLY A 269 -6.34 -37.58 -45.11
C GLY A 269 -5.18 -37.43 -44.09
N SER A 270 -4.21 -36.56 -44.35
CA SER A 270 -3.09 -36.24 -43.45
C SER A 270 -3.36 -35.07 -42.49
N ILE A 271 -4.47 -34.32 -42.68
CA ILE A 271 -4.73 -33.08 -41.89
C ILE A 271 -4.83 -33.35 -40.41
N GLU A 272 -5.46 -34.45 -40.01
CA GLU A 272 -5.62 -34.80 -38.59
C GLU A 272 -4.26 -35.06 -37.91
N LYS A 273 -3.33 -35.70 -38.61
CA LYS A 273 -1.96 -35.91 -38.13
C LYS A 273 -1.20 -34.60 -38.02
N THR A 274 -1.35 -33.71 -39.00
CA THR A 274 -0.69 -32.41 -39.04
C THR A 274 -1.20 -31.51 -37.92
N LEU A 275 -2.52 -31.43 -37.70
CA LEU A 275 -3.11 -30.65 -36.61
C LEU A 275 -2.71 -31.20 -35.24
N LYS A 276 -2.68 -32.52 -35.05
CA LYS A 276 -2.19 -33.14 -33.81
C LYS A 276 -0.71 -32.84 -33.52
N ALA A 277 0.10 -32.62 -34.56
CA ALA A 277 1.51 -32.26 -34.42
C ALA A 277 1.70 -30.77 -34.11
N LEU A 278 0.84 -29.88 -34.64
CA LEU A 278 0.89 -28.43 -34.43
C LEU A 278 0.29 -27.98 -33.08
N LEU A 279 -0.58 -28.79 -32.47
CA LEU A 279 -1.26 -28.48 -31.21
C LEU A 279 -0.59 -29.10 -29.97
N LYS A 280 0.56 -29.75 -30.14
CA LYS A 280 1.44 -30.21 -29.07
C LYS A 280 2.50 -29.15 -28.77
#